data_fef7d07a24986620d32b94c76e1dd6d0
#
_entry.id   fef7d07a24986620d32b94c76e1dd6d0
#
_cell.length_a   1.000
_cell.length_b   1.000
_cell.length_c   1.000
_cell.angle_alpha   90.00
_cell.angle_beta   90.00
_cell.angle_gamma   90.00
#
_symmetry.space_group_name_H-M   'P 1'
#
loop_
_entity.id
_entity.type
_entity.pdbx_description
1 polymer ?
#
loop_
_entity_poly.entity_id
_entity_poly.type
_entity_poly.pdbx_seq_one_letter_code
_entity_poly.pdbx_strand_id
1 'polypeptide(L)'
;MRKIKIISCNFAERKIITKKNNNMKTVLNIVLAAIALLLVYICYESVQGPVRFENEKNIRDKAVQARLLDIRKAQAEYSNTHDRQYTDNFDSLIYFVKNQKLPLVFKKGVLSDAQLENGLTEAKAMAIINKAKKTGKYDEVKKNGLENFSRDTTWVAVIDTIFPKGFNADSLRYVPFGNGVQFQMDTLTQIARSGAPICLLEVKTPYEAYLGDLDKQEIINLKDQQQQLNKYCGLKIGDLETANNNAGNWE
;
A
#
# COMPACT_ATOMS: atom_id res chain seq x y z
N MET A 1 -78.97 -46.95 34.11
CA MET A 1 -77.90 -47.14 33.14
C MET A 1 -77.56 -45.91 32.23
N ARG A 2 -78.42 -44.92 32.04
CA ARG A 2 -78.13 -43.73 31.21
C ARG A 2 -77.03 -42.72 31.76
N LYS A 3 -76.97 -42.55 33.10
CA LYS A 3 -75.98 -41.59 33.71
C LYS A 3 -74.50 -42.00 33.57
N ILE A 4 -74.18 -43.27 33.55
CA ILE A 4 -72.79 -43.77 33.44
C ILE A 4 -72.25 -43.58 31.99
N LYS A 5 -73.11 -43.68 30.97
CA LYS A 5 -72.66 -43.46 29.56
C LYS A 5 -72.34 -42.02 29.25
N ILE A 6 -73.02 -41.05 29.87
CA ILE A 6 -72.76 -39.61 29.69
C ILE A 6 -71.48 -39.22 30.35
N ILE A 7 -71.16 -39.78 31.52
CA ILE A 7 -69.89 -39.48 32.23
C ILE A 7 -68.66 -40.02 31.47
N SER A 8 -68.80 -41.24 30.86
CA SER A 8 -67.75 -41.85 30.07
C SER A 8 -67.47 -41.06 28.77
N CYS A 9 -68.53 -40.55 28.10
CA CYS A 9 -68.34 -39.74 26.89
C CYS A 9 -67.59 -38.39 27.18
N ASN A 10 -68.02 -37.72 28.26
CA ASN A 10 -67.32 -36.43 28.68
C ASN A 10 -65.86 -36.61 29.11
N PHE A 11 -65.53 -37.82 29.63
CA PHE A 11 -64.11 -38.07 30.01
C PHE A 11 -63.24 -38.39 28.79
N ALA A 12 -63.85 -39.11 27.78
CA ALA A 12 -63.10 -39.34 26.51
C ALA A 12 -62.92 -38.08 25.69
N GLU A 13 -63.90 -37.18 25.60
CA GLU A 13 -63.82 -35.90 24.94
C GLU A 13 -62.74 -34.97 25.63
N ARG A 14 -62.70 -34.90 26.97
CA ARG A 14 -61.71 -34.19 27.71
C ARG A 14 -60.28 -34.72 27.45
N LYS A 15 -60.13 -36.06 27.36
CA LYS A 15 -58.82 -36.68 27.08
C LYS A 15 -58.33 -36.41 25.66
N ILE A 16 -59.23 -36.33 24.67
CA ILE A 16 -58.94 -35.99 23.29
C ILE A 16 -58.56 -34.53 23.18
N ILE A 17 -59.27 -33.63 23.83
CA ILE A 17 -59.03 -32.20 23.83
C ILE A 17 -57.69 -31.89 24.51
N THR A 18 -57.35 -32.52 25.64
CA THR A 18 -56.06 -32.36 26.32
C THR A 18 -54.91 -32.90 25.53
N LYS A 19 -55.06 -34.05 24.83
CA LYS A 19 -54.03 -34.63 23.97
C LYS A 19 -53.76 -33.76 22.74
N LYS A 20 -54.82 -33.19 22.11
CA LYS A 20 -54.71 -32.26 20.98
C LYS A 20 -54.02 -30.96 21.38
N ASN A 21 -54.31 -30.43 22.60
CA ASN A 21 -53.69 -29.20 23.11
C ASN A 21 -52.23 -29.40 23.46
N ASN A 22 -51.83 -30.58 23.97
CA ASN A 22 -50.43 -30.90 24.22
C ASN A 22 -49.62 -31.02 22.93
N ASN A 23 -50.18 -31.67 21.89
CA ASN A 23 -49.51 -31.75 20.57
C ASN A 23 -49.31 -30.37 19.94
N MET A 24 -50.29 -29.47 20.07
CA MET A 24 -50.24 -28.11 19.57
C MET A 24 -49.14 -27.28 20.31
N LYS A 25 -49.01 -27.44 21.63
CA LYS A 25 -47.95 -26.84 22.44
C LYS A 25 -46.56 -27.36 22.03
N THR A 26 -46.47 -28.69 21.78
CA THR A 26 -45.18 -29.29 21.34
C THR A 26 -44.77 -28.77 19.99
N VAL A 27 -45.69 -28.68 19.02
CA VAL A 27 -45.42 -28.10 17.70
C VAL A 27 -44.99 -26.62 17.82
N LEU A 28 -45.70 -25.84 18.65
CA LEU A 28 -45.34 -24.43 18.89
C LEU A 28 -43.94 -24.31 19.46
N ASN A 29 -43.57 -25.15 20.43
CA ASN A 29 -42.23 -25.12 21.03
C ASN A 29 -41.14 -25.49 20.03
N ILE A 30 -41.40 -26.45 19.12
CA ILE A 30 -40.46 -26.83 18.05
C ILE A 30 -40.26 -25.66 17.07
N VAL A 31 -41.35 -25.00 16.67
CA VAL A 31 -41.30 -23.83 15.78
C VAL A 31 -40.52 -22.69 16.45
N LEU A 32 -40.77 -22.45 17.74
CA LEU A 32 -40.09 -21.39 18.51
C LEU A 32 -38.58 -21.69 18.65
N ALA A 33 -38.24 -22.96 18.88
CA ALA A 33 -36.83 -23.37 18.89
C ALA A 33 -36.16 -23.21 17.53
N ALA A 34 -36.84 -23.52 16.43
CA ALA A 34 -36.33 -23.31 15.08
C ALA A 34 -36.12 -21.84 14.77
N ILE A 35 -37.03 -20.95 15.16
CA ILE A 35 -36.90 -19.51 15.03
C ILE A 35 -35.73 -19.00 15.87
N ALA A 36 -35.55 -19.48 17.10
CA ALA A 36 -34.42 -19.09 17.94
C ALA A 36 -33.08 -19.47 17.31
N LEU A 37 -32.97 -20.68 16.76
CA LEU A 37 -31.75 -21.10 16.04
C LEU A 37 -31.50 -20.26 14.80
N LEU A 38 -32.53 -19.91 14.04
CA LEU A 38 -32.42 -19.03 12.88
C LEU A 38 -31.95 -17.63 13.28
N LEU A 39 -32.44 -17.07 14.37
CA LEU A 39 -32.01 -15.78 14.88
C LEU A 39 -30.54 -15.82 15.31
N VAL A 40 -30.11 -16.85 16.01
CA VAL A 40 -28.70 -17.05 16.39
C VAL A 40 -27.81 -17.10 15.15
N TYR A 41 -28.24 -17.83 14.10
CA TYR A 41 -27.50 -17.89 12.84
C TYR A 41 -27.39 -16.52 12.15
N ILE A 42 -28.49 -15.77 12.07
CA ILE A 42 -28.47 -14.40 11.50
C ILE A 42 -27.56 -13.48 12.31
N CYS A 43 -27.62 -13.52 13.64
CA CYS A 43 -26.72 -12.72 14.50
C CYS A 43 -25.26 -13.10 14.28
N TYR A 44 -24.96 -14.39 14.15
CA TYR A 44 -23.60 -14.86 13.88
C TYR A 44 -23.08 -14.33 12.53
N GLU A 45 -23.85 -14.47 11.45
CA GLU A 45 -23.46 -14.04 10.10
C GLU A 45 -23.33 -12.51 10.02
N SER A 46 -24.20 -11.78 10.72
CA SER A 46 -24.15 -10.32 10.78
C SER A 46 -22.86 -9.78 11.41
N VAL A 47 -22.21 -10.52 12.30
CA VAL A 47 -20.92 -10.12 12.91
C VAL A 47 -19.73 -10.64 12.08
N GLN A 48 -19.84 -11.85 11.54
CA GLN A 48 -18.74 -12.49 10.81
C GLN A 48 -18.46 -11.84 9.45
N GLY A 49 -19.49 -11.36 8.75
CA GLY A 49 -19.38 -10.71 7.45
C GLY A 49 -18.43 -9.52 7.47
N PRO A 50 -18.71 -8.47 8.26
CA PRO A 50 -17.83 -7.30 8.40
C PRO A 50 -16.41 -7.65 8.87
N VAL A 51 -16.26 -8.61 9.79
CA VAL A 51 -14.94 -9.02 10.29
C VAL A 51 -14.10 -9.68 9.18
N ARG A 52 -14.68 -10.55 8.37
CA ARG A 52 -14.00 -11.15 7.23
C ARG A 52 -13.61 -10.10 6.20
N PHE A 53 -14.53 -9.20 5.88
CA PHE A 53 -14.27 -8.10 4.96
C PHE A 53 -13.09 -7.23 5.43
N GLU A 54 -13.10 -6.81 6.69
CA GLU A 54 -12.03 -5.96 7.25
C GLU A 54 -10.66 -6.68 7.24
N ASN A 55 -10.61 -7.96 7.55
CA ASN A 55 -9.39 -8.75 7.50
C ASN A 55 -8.84 -8.84 6.07
N GLU A 56 -9.67 -9.18 5.09
CA GLU A 56 -9.26 -9.24 3.68
C GLU A 56 -8.85 -7.86 3.15
N LYS A 57 -9.62 -6.83 3.47
CA LYS A 57 -9.30 -5.45 3.15
C LYS A 57 -7.92 -5.06 3.68
N ASN A 58 -7.63 -5.35 4.95
CA ASN A 58 -6.34 -5.01 5.56
C ASN A 58 -5.15 -5.71 4.89
N ILE A 59 -5.31 -6.95 4.44
CA ILE A 59 -4.27 -7.67 3.68
C ILE A 59 -4.04 -6.99 2.33
N ARG A 60 -5.12 -6.68 1.61
CA ARG A 60 -5.05 -6.06 0.28
C ARG A 60 -4.55 -4.62 0.36
N ASP A 61 -5.02 -3.84 1.33
CA ASP A 61 -4.54 -2.48 1.57
C ASP A 61 -3.03 -2.45 1.77
N LYS A 62 -2.48 -3.33 2.60
CA LYS A 62 -1.03 -3.43 2.81
C LYS A 62 -0.27 -3.74 1.52
N ALA A 63 -0.80 -4.62 0.68
CA ALA A 63 -0.16 -4.95 -0.59
C ALA A 63 -0.20 -3.79 -1.59
N VAL A 64 -1.33 -3.07 -1.65
CA VAL A 64 -1.48 -1.86 -2.49
C VAL A 64 -0.61 -0.73 -1.97
N GLN A 65 -0.57 -0.49 -0.65
CA GLN A 65 0.32 0.50 -0.02
C GLN A 65 1.79 0.20 -0.33
N ALA A 66 2.23 -1.05 -0.20
CA ALA A 66 3.59 -1.45 -0.55
C ALA A 66 3.92 -1.13 -2.01
N ARG A 67 3.00 -1.41 -2.94
CA ARG A 67 3.18 -1.08 -4.36
C ARG A 67 3.22 0.43 -4.60
N LEU A 68 2.36 1.22 -3.96
CA LEU A 68 2.39 2.68 -4.04
C LEU A 68 3.71 3.24 -3.49
N LEU A 69 4.24 2.69 -2.40
CA LEU A 69 5.55 3.05 -1.87
C LEU A 69 6.69 2.70 -2.83
N ASP A 70 6.58 1.59 -3.55
CA ASP A 70 7.56 1.22 -4.58
C ASP A 70 7.52 2.20 -5.78
N ILE A 71 6.32 2.62 -6.21
CA ILE A 71 6.17 3.67 -7.22
C ILE A 71 6.76 4.99 -6.72
N ARG A 72 6.50 5.37 -5.46
CA ARG A 72 7.08 6.57 -4.83
C ARG A 72 8.62 6.56 -4.88
N LYS A 73 9.25 5.43 -4.56
CA LYS A 73 10.71 5.27 -4.64
C LYS A 73 11.23 5.44 -6.08
N ALA A 74 10.57 4.77 -7.03
CA ALA A 74 10.94 4.86 -8.44
C ALA A 74 10.82 6.29 -8.98
N GLN A 75 9.73 6.99 -8.64
CA GLN A 75 9.49 8.38 -9.02
C GLN A 75 10.48 9.35 -8.36
N ALA A 76 10.87 9.10 -7.11
CA ALA A 76 11.89 9.91 -6.44
C ALA A 76 13.24 9.84 -7.17
N GLU A 77 13.68 8.63 -7.57
CA GLU A 77 14.92 8.48 -8.33
C GLU A 77 14.80 9.03 -9.77
N TYR A 78 13.62 8.85 -10.39
CA TYR A 78 13.33 9.48 -11.68
C TYR A 78 13.50 11.01 -11.59
N SER A 79 12.87 11.63 -10.59
CA SER A 79 12.94 13.07 -10.35
C SER A 79 14.36 13.57 -10.06
N ASN A 80 15.18 12.80 -9.32
CA ASN A 80 16.56 13.12 -9.04
C ASN A 80 17.45 13.21 -10.31
N THR A 81 17.06 12.50 -11.37
CA THR A 81 17.81 12.43 -12.64
C THR A 81 17.20 13.27 -13.76
N HIS A 82 15.99 13.81 -13.57
CA HIS A 82 15.21 14.56 -14.58
C HIS A 82 14.77 15.94 -14.04
N ASP A 83 15.70 16.75 -13.60
CA ASP A 83 15.49 18.14 -13.18
C ASP A 83 14.34 18.32 -12.18
N ARG A 84 14.18 17.37 -11.25
CA ARG A 84 13.11 17.32 -10.24
C ARG A 84 11.70 17.20 -10.83
N GLN A 85 11.57 16.69 -12.04
CA GLN A 85 10.28 16.41 -12.66
C GLN A 85 9.89 14.96 -12.45
N TYR A 86 8.61 14.72 -12.20
CA TYR A 86 8.00 13.39 -12.18
C TYR A 86 7.47 13.02 -13.56
N THR A 87 7.25 11.73 -13.80
CA THR A 87 6.56 11.26 -15.02
C THR A 87 5.16 10.76 -14.70
N ASP A 88 4.21 11.07 -15.58
CA ASP A 88 2.85 10.53 -15.55
C ASP A 88 2.69 9.21 -16.35
N ASN A 89 3.78 8.79 -17.03
CA ASN A 89 3.76 7.63 -17.89
C ASN A 89 4.49 6.43 -17.25
N PHE A 90 3.75 5.34 -17.02
CA PHE A 90 4.33 4.10 -16.50
C PHE A 90 5.37 3.46 -17.42
N ASP A 91 5.23 3.59 -18.75
CA ASP A 91 6.22 3.01 -19.67
C ASP A 91 7.58 3.71 -19.52
N SER A 92 7.57 5.05 -19.38
CA SER A 92 8.76 5.84 -19.12
C SER A 92 9.39 5.49 -17.78
N LEU A 93 8.58 5.35 -16.72
CA LEU A 93 9.05 4.98 -15.39
C LEU A 93 9.66 3.56 -15.36
N ILE A 94 9.00 2.60 -15.98
CA ILE A 94 9.47 1.21 -16.04
C ILE A 94 10.74 1.11 -16.89
N TYR A 95 10.81 1.83 -18.01
CA TYR A 95 12.01 1.90 -18.85
C TYR A 95 13.19 2.47 -18.05
N PHE A 96 12.98 3.56 -17.30
CA PHE A 96 13.97 4.16 -16.42
C PHE A 96 14.49 3.16 -15.39
N VAL A 97 13.59 2.49 -14.67
CA VAL A 97 13.96 1.52 -13.64
C VAL A 97 14.76 0.34 -14.20
N LYS A 98 14.41 -0.15 -15.41
CA LYS A 98 15.06 -1.30 -16.02
C LYS A 98 16.42 -0.97 -16.65
N ASN A 99 16.54 0.17 -17.30
CA ASN A 99 17.65 0.43 -18.22
C ASN A 99 18.64 1.50 -17.74
N GLN A 100 18.21 2.40 -16.83
CA GLN A 100 19.07 3.46 -16.34
C GLN A 100 20.03 2.97 -15.26
N LYS A 101 21.18 3.66 -15.17
CA LYS A 101 22.20 3.41 -14.14
C LYS A 101 22.45 4.70 -13.37
N LEU A 102 22.60 4.56 -12.07
CA LEU A 102 22.94 5.67 -11.17
C LEU A 102 24.42 5.60 -10.81
N PRO A 103 25.11 6.76 -10.74
CA PRO A 103 26.48 6.81 -10.26
C PRO A 103 26.48 6.65 -8.74
N LEU A 104 26.97 5.53 -8.24
CA LEU A 104 27.20 5.30 -6.82
C LEU A 104 28.65 5.62 -6.49
N VAL A 105 28.87 6.65 -5.67
CA VAL A 105 30.20 7.07 -5.25
C VAL A 105 30.57 6.36 -3.94
N PHE A 106 31.52 5.46 -4.02
CA PHE A 106 32.14 4.84 -2.85
C PHE A 106 33.20 5.80 -2.28
N LYS A 107 32.92 6.33 -1.08
CA LYS A 107 33.83 7.22 -0.36
C LYS A 107 34.64 6.38 0.63
N LYS A 108 35.97 6.37 0.45
CA LYS A 108 36.92 5.79 1.39
C LYS A 108 37.84 6.91 1.90
N GLY A 109 37.98 7.02 3.21
CA GLY A 109 38.76 8.05 3.89
C GLY A 109 38.06 9.41 3.92
N VAL A 110 38.46 10.24 4.86
CA VAL A 110 38.04 11.63 5.04
C VAL A 110 39.31 12.48 5.09
N LEU A 111 39.26 13.68 4.54
CA LEU A 111 40.37 14.65 4.68
C LEU A 111 40.41 15.11 6.14
N SER A 112 41.59 15.15 6.72
CA SER A 112 41.80 15.70 8.07
C SER A 112 41.65 17.22 8.08
N ASP A 113 41.38 17.79 9.25
CA ASP A 113 41.22 19.24 9.41
C ASP A 113 42.48 19.97 8.96
N ALA A 114 43.66 19.44 9.26
CA ALA A 114 44.95 20.01 8.80
C ALA A 114 45.09 19.98 7.25
N GLN A 115 44.55 18.95 6.58
CA GLN A 115 44.54 18.91 5.10
C GLN A 115 43.57 19.94 4.52
N LEU A 116 42.40 20.14 5.16
CA LEU A 116 41.41 21.15 4.76
C LEU A 116 41.97 22.59 4.97
N GLU A 117 42.61 22.87 6.10
CA GLU A 117 43.27 24.17 6.41
C GLU A 117 44.37 24.49 5.42
N ASN A 118 45.10 23.48 4.95
CA ASN A 118 46.11 23.63 3.88
C ASN A 118 45.48 23.83 2.48
N GLY A 119 44.16 24.00 2.38
CA GLY A 119 43.44 24.27 1.13
C GLY A 119 43.27 23.04 0.24
N LEU A 120 43.42 21.82 0.79
CA LEU A 120 43.16 20.58 0.08
C LEU A 120 41.66 20.29 0.12
N THR A 121 41.01 20.33 -1.04
CA THR A 121 39.60 19.97 -1.20
C THR A 121 39.45 18.54 -1.73
N GLU A 122 38.27 17.93 -1.59
CA GLU A 122 38.02 16.60 -2.18
C GLU A 122 38.31 16.56 -3.69
N ALA A 123 37.97 17.62 -4.42
CA ALA A 123 38.23 17.72 -5.86
C ALA A 123 39.77 17.74 -6.16
N LYS A 124 40.55 18.50 -5.39
CA LYS A 124 42.01 18.52 -5.53
C LYS A 124 42.65 17.19 -5.15
N ALA A 125 42.19 16.57 -4.07
CA ALA A 125 42.64 15.25 -3.64
C ALA A 125 42.41 14.20 -4.74
N MET A 126 41.20 14.20 -5.35
CA MET A 126 40.90 13.31 -6.47
C MET A 126 41.74 13.61 -7.72
N ALA A 127 42.01 14.86 -8.03
CA ALA A 127 42.90 15.23 -9.15
C ALA A 127 44.29 14.66 -8.95
N ILE A 128 44.88 14.76 -7.74
CA ILE A 128 46.18 14.19 -7.38
C ILE A 128 46.16 12.66 -7.55
N ILE A 129 45.15 11.99 -7.02
CA ILE A 129 45.03 10.54 -7.11
C ILE A 129 44.86 10.07 -8.58
N ASN A 130 44.00 10.73 -9.36
CA ASN A 130 43.81 10.43 -10.75
C ASN A 130 45.05 10.66 -11.59
N LYS A 131 45.80 11.71 -11.30
CA LYS A 131 47.12 11.97 -11.90
C LYS A 131 48.12 10.85 -11.55
N ALA A 132 48.15 10.43 -10.29
CA ALA A 132 49.02 9.34 -9.83
C ALA A 132 48.65 8.01 -10.51
N LYS A 133 47.34 7.67 -10.62
CA LYS A 133 46.85 6.49 -11.34
C LYS A 133 47.25 6.48 -12.83
N LYS A 134 47.29 7.66 -13.49
CA LYS A 134 47.68 7.79 -14.90
C LYS A 134 49.19 7.74 -15.13
N THR A 135 49.95 8.34 -14.21
CA THR A 135 51.43 8.50 -14.40
C THR A 135 52.26 7.44 -13.68
N GLY A 136 51.63 6.63 -12.80
CA GLY A 136 52.32 5.65 -11.96
C GLY A 136 53.13 6.26 -10.80
N LYS A 137 53.10 7.60 -10.63
CA LYS A 137 53.86 8.30 -9.60
C LYS A 137 53.01 8.66 -8.41
N TYR A 138 53.25 8.05 -7.26
CA TYR A 138 52.45 8.21 -6.03
C TYR A 138 53.11 9.12 -4.97
N ASP A 139 54.17 9.85 -5.30
CA ASP A 139 54.90 10.68 -4.36
C ASP A 139 54.03 11.83 -3.82
N GLU A 140 53.23 12.46 -4.67
CA GLU A 140 52.25 13.50 -4.26
C GLU A 140 51.12 12.95 -3.39
N VAL A 141 50.67 11.72 -3.63
CA VAL A 141 49.63 11.03 -2.83
C VAL A 141 50.15 10.78 -1.43
N LYS A 142 51.39 10.26 -1.30
CA LYS A 142 52.05 10.03 0.01
C LYS A 142 52.31 11.32 0.75
N LYS A 143 52.84 12.33 0.06
CA LYS A 143 53.14 13.64 0.64
C LYS A 143 51.91 14.32 1.27
N ASN A 144 50.75 14.14 0.66
CA ASN A 144 49.49 14.70 1.14
C ASN A 144 48.69 13.74 2.03
N GLY A 145 49.18 12.53 2.37
CA GLY A 145 48.51 11.56 3.23
C GLY A 145 47.20 11.03 2.64
N LEU A 146 47.13 10.88 1.29
CA LEU A 146 45.93 10.48 0.56
C LEU A 146 45.90 8.98 0.24
N GLU A 147 46.75 8.16 0.87
CA GLU A 147 46.89 6.73 0.58
C GLU A 147 45.57 5.94 0.82
N ASN A 148 44.82 6.37 1.82
CA ASN A 148 43.52 5.77 2.16
C ASN A 148 42.32 6.58 1.66
N PHE A 149 42.56 7.59 0.78
CA PHE A 149 41.47 8.40 0.24
C PHE A 149 41.10 7.91 -1.16
N SER A 150 39.82 7.59 -1.37
CA SER A 150 39.29 7.20 -2.67
C SER A 150 37.85 7.67 -2.82
N ARG A 151 37.52 8.02 -4.03
CA ARG A 151 36.17 8.33 -4.51
C ARG A 151 35.98 7.58 -5.82
N ASP A 152 35.55 6.30 -5.70
CA ASP A 152 35.33 5.47 -6.87
C ASP A 152 33.85 5.52 -7.23
N THR A 153 33.56 5.87 -8.48
CA THR A 153 32.18 5.92 -8.99
C THR A 153 31.91 4.63 -9.74
N THR A 154 30.93 3.87 -9.26
CA THR A 154 30.46 2.66 -9.92
C THR A 154 29.04 2.92 -10.43
N TRP A 155 28.78 2.55 -11.68
CA TRP A 155 27.45 2.67 -12.27
C TRP A 155 26.63 1.43 -11.92
N VAL A 156 25.60 1.62 -11.11
CA VAL A 156 24.70 0.56 -10.65
C VAL A 156 23.34 0.75 -11.30
N ALA A 157 22.72 -0.35 -11.74
CA ALA A 157 21.38 -0.29 -12.31
C ALA A 157 20.37 0.26 -11.27
N VAL A 158 19.45 1.11 -11.70
CA VAL A 158 18.43 1.72 -10.84
C VAL A 158 17.66 0.63 -10.09
N ILE A 159 17.26 -0.43 -10.79
CA ILE A 159 16.51 -1.56 -10.21
C ILE A 159 17.25 -2.21 -9.04
N ASP A 160 18.57 -2.36 -9.13
CA ASP A 160 19.37 -2.99 -8.07
C ASP A 160 19.64 -2.07 -6.88
N THR A 161 19.44 -0.74 -7.08
CA THR A 161 19.66 0.27 -6.04
C THR A 161 18.42 0.44 -5.16
N ILE A 162 17.21 0.43 -5.74
CA ILE A 162 15.97 0.77 -5.05
C ILE A 162 15.08 -0.43 -4.72
N PHE A 163 15.29 -1.57 -5.40
CA PHE A 163 14.47 -2.76 -5.22
C PHE A 163 15.31 -3.99 -4.84
N PRO A 164 14.71 -4.99 -4.19
CA PRO A 164 15.37 -6.26 -3.92
C PRO A 164 15.65 -7.02 -5.23
N LYS A 165 16.67 -7.89 -5.21
CA LYS A 165 17.01 -8.73 -6.37
C LYS A 165 15.81 -9.55 -6.85
N GLY A 166 15.61 -9.54 -8.17
CA GLY A 166 14.49 -10.26 -8.79
C GLY A 166 13.17 -9.49 -8.82
N PHE A 167 13.16 -8.22 -8.46
CA PHE A 167 11.97 -7.38 -8.57
C PHE A 167 11.52 -7.23 -10.03
N ASN A 168 10.24 -7.41 -10.28
CA ASN A 168 9.66 -7.21 -11.61
C ASN A 168 9.14 -5.77 -11.75
N ALA A 169 9.85 -4.93 -12.50
CA ALA A 169 9.47 -3.54 -12.71
C ALA A 169 8.14 -3.37 -13.46
N ASP A 170 7.74 -4.33 -14.31
CA ASP A 170 6.44 -4.27 -15.02
C ASP A 170 5.26 -4.32 -14.05
N SER A 171 5.46 -4.90 -12.89
CA SER A 171 4.43 -4.98 -11.86
C SER A 171 4.09 -3.63 -11.21
N LEU A 172 4.91 -2.59 -11.40
CA LEU A 172 4.68 -1.26 -10.83
C LEU A 172 3.35 -0.63 -11.31
N ARG A 173 2.97 -0.90 -12.57
CA ARG A 173 1.74 -0.32 -13.12
C ARG A 173 0.45 -0.97 -12.62
N TYR A 174 0.51 -2.23 -12.16
CA TYR A 174 -0.69 -3.02 -11.85
C TYR A 174 -1.03 -2.98 -10.37
N VAL A 175 -2.32 -2.76 -10.10
CA VAL A 175 -2.89 -2.80 -8.75
C VAL A 175 -2.91 -4.25 -8.26
N PRO A 176 -2.30 -4.56 -7.11
CA PRO A 176 -2.41 -5.88 -6.51
C PRO A 176 -3.89 -6.26 -6.27
N PHE A 177 -4.26 -7.50 -6.56
CA PHE A 177 -5.64 -8.01 -6.52
C PHE A 177 -6.62 -7.34 -7.51
N GLY A 178 -6.15 -6.42 -8.36
CA GLY A 178 -6.98 -5.66 -9.29
C GLY A 178 -7.21 -6.32 -10.65
N ASN A 179 -6.88 -7.62 -10.85
CA ASN A 179 -7.11 -8.36 -12.10
C ASN A 179 -6.65 -7.62 -13.37
N GLY A 180 -5.47 -6.98 -13.31
CA GLY A 180 -4.89 -6.24 -14.44
C GLY A 180 -5.27 -4.76 -14.50
N VAL A 181 -6.04 -4.25 -13.54
CA VAL A 181 -6.29 -2.81 -13.39
C VAL A 181 -4.97 -2.09 -13.11
N GLN A 182 -4.75 -0.95 -13.76
CA GLN A 182 -3.57 -0.12 -13.56
C GLN A 182 -3.86 1.01 -12.59
N PHE A 183 -2.81 1.47 -11.89
CA PHE A 183 -2.89 2.71 -11.13
C PHE A 183 -3.11 3.90 -12.05
N GLN A 184 -3.82 4.90 -11.57
CA GLN A 184 -3.87 6.22 -12.20
C GLN A 184 -2.71 7.04 -11.67
N MET A 185 -1.95 7.67 -12.56
CA MET A 185 -0.78 8.46 -12.21
C MET A 185 -0.83 9.78 -12.99
N ASP A 186 -0.82 10.87 -12.26
CA ASP A 186 -0.91 12.23 -12.78
C ASP A 186 0.20 13.09 -12.19
N THR A 187 0.69 14.06 -12.97
CA THR A 187 1.70 15.02 -12.53
C THR A 187 1.29 16.43 -12.86
N LEU A 188 1.66 17.39 -12.01
CA LEU A 188 1.37 18.81 -12.23
C LEU A 188 2.57 19.65 -11.82
N THR A 189 2.99 20.57 -12.69
CA THR A 189 4.01 21.57 -12.35
C THR A 189 3.33 22.89 -12.01
N GLN A 190 3.53 23.35 -10.77
CA GLN A 190 3.03 24.63 -10.28
C GLN A 190 4.18 25.58 -9.97
N ILE A 191 3.92 26.87 -10.06
CA ILE A 191 4.88 27.90 -9.63
C ILE A 191 4.55 28.26 -8.19
N ALA A 192 5.52 28.04 -7.29
CA ALA A 192 5.41 28.44 -5.89
C ALA A 192 5.32 29.96 -5.74
N ARG A 193 4.89 30.44 -4.58
CA ARG A 193 4.89 31.88 -4.24
C ARG A 193 6.31 32.50 -4.31
N SER A 194 7.35 31.69 -4.18
CA SER A 194 8.76 32.10 -4.33
C SER A 194 9.23 32.23 -5.79
N GLY A 195 8.36 31.91 -6.78
CA GLY A 195 8.72 31.85 -8.19
C GLY A 195 9.41 30.57 -8.63
N ALA A 196 9.69 29.63 -7.72
CA ALA A 196 10.29 28.36 -8.07
C ALA A 196 9.25 27.35 -8.56
N PRO A 197 9.54 26.54 -9.62
CA PRO A 197 8.66 25.47 -10.05
C PRO A 197 8.66 24.34 -9.02
N ILE A 198 7.47 23.87 -8.67
CA ILE A 198 7.25 22.67 -7.83
C ILE A 198 6.51 21.65 -8.68
N CYS A 199 7.09 20.48 -8.82
CA CYS A 199 6.43 19.35 -9.47
C CYS A 199 5.69 18.53 -8.42
N LEU A 200 4.39 18.31 -8.66
CA LEU A 200 3.50 17.50 -7.84
C LEU A 200 3.24 16.18 -8.56
N LEU A 201 3.06 15.14 -7.77
CA LEU A 201 2.73 13.79 -8.23
C LEU A 201 1.52 13.31 -7.46
N GLU A 202 0.58 12.66 -8.14
CA GLU A 202 -0.49 11.88 -7.52
C GLU A 202 -0.55 10.50 -8.18
N VAL A 203 -0.53 9.44 -7.38
CA VAL A 203 -0.79 8.07 -7.84
C VAL A 203 -1.89 7.49 -6.98
N LYS A 204 -2.96 7.01 -7.63
CA LYS A 204 -4.18 6.61 -6.92
C LYS A 204 -4.81 5.36 -7.49
N THR A 205 -5.59 4.68 -6.66
CA THR A 205 -6.45 3.57 -7.04
C THR A 205 -7.71 3.56 -6.18
N PRO A 206 -8.91 3.42 -6.77
CA PRO A 206 -10.15 3.35 -6.02
C PRO A 206 -10.32 1.98 -5.34
N TYR A 207 -11.14 1.91 -4.28
CA TYR A 207 -11.42 0.66 -3.56
C TYR A 207 -11.97 -0.44 -4.46
N GLU A 208 -12.81 -0.11 -5.43
CA GLU A 208 -13.39 -1.07 -6.36
C GLU A 208 -12.35 -1.81 -7.20
N ALA A 209 -11.19 -1.20 -7.44
CA ALA A 209 -10.14 -1.80 -8.25
C ALA A 209 -9.55 -3.06 -7.63
N TYR A 210 -9.51 -3.16 -6.29
CA TYR A 210 -8.87 -4.27 -5.59
C TYR A 210 -9.72 -4.95 -4.50
N LEU A 211 -10.91 -4.40 -4.21
CA LEU A 211 -11.89 -5.00 -3.30
C LEU A 211 -13.15 -5.46 -4.02
N GLY A 212 -13.26 -5.24 -5.35
CA GLY A 212 -14.50 -5.41 -6.10
C GLY A 212 -15.09 -6.82 -6.13
N ASP A 213 -14.33 -7.84 -5.74
CA ASP A 213 -14.76 -9.24 -5.58
C ASP A 213 -15.25 -9.56 -4.16
N LEU A 214 -15.09 -8.62 -3.21
CA LEU A 214 -15.58 -8.76 -1.84
C LEU A 214 -17.05 -8.31 -1.71
N ASP A 215 -17.53 -8.26 -0.47
CA ASP A 215 -18.91 -7.85 -0.18
C ASP A 215 -19.20 -6.43 -0.66
N LYS A 216 -20.18 -6.30 -1.55
CA LYS A 216 -20.52 -5.01 -2.18
C LYS A 216 -21.10 -4.01 -1.19
N GLN A 217 -21.87 -4.48 -0.19
CA GLN A 217 -22.49 -3.61 0.79
C GLN A 217 -21.41 -2.98 1.68
N GLU A 218 -20.41 -3.75 2.07
CA GLU A 218 -19.28 -3.25 2.86
C GLU A 218 -18.43 -2.26 2.09
N ILE A 219 -18.24 -2.45 0.77
CA ILE A 219 -17.55 -1.47 -0.09
C ILE A 219 -18.35 -0.17 -0.16
N ILE A 220 -19.68 -0.23 -0.28
CA ILE A 220 -20.53 0.97 -0.27
C ILE A 220 -20.42 1.69 1.08
N ASN A 221 -20.55 0.98 2.19
CA ASN A 221 -20.40 1.53 3.53
C ASN A 221 -19.05 2.24 3.72
N LEU A 222 -17.96 1.59 3.26
CA LEU A 222 -16.61 2.14 3.31
C LEU A 222 -16.48 3.44 2.49
N LYS A 223 -17.06 3.47 1.29
CA LYS A 223 -17.06 4.67 0.42
C LYS A 223 -17.84 5.80 1.04
N ASP A 224 -19.05 5.52 1.55
CA ASP A 224 -19.88 6.54 2.20
C ASP A 224 -19.15 7.16 3.40
N GLN A 225 -18.46 6.34 4.19
CA GLN A 225 -17.63 6.83 5.29
C GLN A 225 -16.51 7.77 4.81
N GLN A 226 -15.80 7.42 3.74
CA GLN A 226 -14.73 8.27 3.18
C GLN A 226 -15.31 9.58 2.60
N GLN A 227 -16.45 9.51 1.90
CA GLN A 227 -17.11 10.68 1.33
C GLN A 227 -17.59 11.66 2.41
N GLN A 228 -18.14 11.16 3.53
CA GLN A 228 -18.52 11.99 4.67
C GLN A 228 -17.32 12.74 5.28
N LEU A 229 -16.12 12.17 5.18
CA LEU A 229 -14.88 12.79 5.63
C LEU A 229 -14.20 13.65 4.56
N ASN A 230 -14.83 13.84 3.38
CA ASN A 230 -14.24 14.48 2.19
C ASN A 230 -12.87 13.88 1.79
N LYS A 231 -12.71 12.55 1.96
CA LYS A 231 -11.49 11.83 1.60
C LYS A 231 -11.68 11.06 0.30
N TYR A 232 -10.57 10.76 -0.37
CA TYR A 232 -10.58 9.91 -1.55
C TYR A 232 -11.05 8.49 -1.20
N CYS A 233 -11.96 7.92 -2.02
CA CYS A 233 -12.49 6.57 -1.84
C CYS A 233 -11.53 5.51 -2.40
N GLY A 234 -10.35 5.39 -1.80
CA GLY A 234 -9.28 4.52 -2.23
C GLY A 234 -7.96 4.84 -1.56
N LEU A 235 -6.89 4.28 -2.09
CA LEU A 235 -5.52 4.57 -1.66
C LEU A 235 -4.84 5.48 -2.67
N LYS A 236 -4.14 6.50 -2.18
CA LYS A 236 -3.35 7.40 -3.00
C LYS A 236 -2.07 7.84 -2.29
N ILE A 237 -1.05 8.15 -3.05
CA ILE A 237 0.16 8.87 -2.62
C ILE A 237 0.26 10.19 -3.36
N GLY A 238 0.80 11.19 -2.70
CA GLY A 238 0.92 12.52 -3.25
C GLY A 238 -0.39 13.26 -3.36
N ASP A 239 -0.34 14.44 -3.94
CA ASP A 239 -1.49 15.32 -4.15
C ASP A 239 -1.15 16.37 -5.20
N LEU A 240 -2.08 16.68 -6.12
CA LEU A 240 -1.88 17.69 -7.16
C LEU A 240 -2.20 19.11 -6.70
N GLU A 241 -2.86 19.27 -5.56
CA GLU A 241 -3.22 20.59 -5.01
C GLU A 241 -2.19 21.07 -4.01
N THR A 242 -1.65 20.15 -3.19
CA THR A 242 -0.72 20.49 -2.10
C THR A 242 0.53 19.64 -2.13
N ALA A 243 1.68 20.29 -1.90
CA ALA A 243 2.97 19.58 -1.78
C ALA A 243 3.04 18.86 -0.43
N ASN A 244 2.69 17.58 -0.40
CA ASN A 244 2.70 16.72 0.78
C ASN A 244 3.87 15.72 0.83
N ASN A 245 4.94 15.98 0.04
CA ASN A 245 6.11 15.11 -0.08
C ASN A 245 5.76 13.67 -0.52
N ASN A 246 4.74 13.54 -1.35
CA ASN A 246 4.21 12.26 -1.84
C ASN A 246 3.80 11.31 -0.71
N ALA A 247 3.31 11.84 0.42
CA ALA A 247 2.79 11.04 1.53
C ALA A 247 1.53 10.27 1.10
N GLY A 248 1.31 9.12 1.72
CA GLY A 248 0.10 8.32 1.51
C GLY A 248 -1.08 8.89 2.31
N ASN A 249 -2.30 8.71 1.81
CA ASN A 249 -3.51 9.12 2.52
C ASN A 249 -3.84 8.27 3.76
N TRP A 250 -2.98 7.32 4.08
CA TRP A 250 -3.02 6.46 5.28
C TRP A 250 -1.94 6.80 6.33
N GLU A 251 -0.99 7.69 5.99
CA GLU A 251 0.11 8.13 6.88
C GLU A 251 -0.36 9.14 7.93
#